data_4b086fedfb3be87e603ff79ab62cee07
#
_entry.id   4b086fedfb3be87e603ff79ab62cee07
#
_cell.length_a   1.000
_cell.length_b   1.000
_cell.length_c   1.000
_cell.angle_alpha   90.00
_cell.angle_beta   90.00
_cell.angle_gamma   90.00
#
_symmetry.space_group_name_H-M   'P 1'
#
loop_
_entity.id
_entity.type
_entity.pdbx_description
1 polymer ?
#
loop_
_entity_poly.entity_id
_entity_poly.type
_entity_poly.pdbx_seq_one_letter_code
_entity_poly.pdbx_strand_id
1 'polypeptide(L)'
;MENTQMGMKARIDVKHPWLAILPLMIGSFVGMFSETSLNIALPQLMKALQVGQSSFQWLFTGFMLVIGIILPLSSLFTKWFTTKKLVLFGLAAFIIGSRISGFGINFSMVLMGRMIQGIGTGIIFPLMFTIAMLIFPPNKLGTVNGVLALVIMFAPAIGPTLTGLILAVGSWRDIFFTFV
;
A
#
# COMPACT_ATOMS: atom_id res chain seq x y z
N MET A 1 20.94 -32.43 -18.80
CA MET A 1 20.23 -32.45 -17.50
C MET A 1 20.83 -31.52 -16.42
N GLU A 2 21.78 -30.66 -16.81
CA GLU A 2 22.53 -29.78 -15.88
C GLU A 2 21.93 -28.36 -15.70
N ASN A 3 21.00 -27.94 -16.57
CA ASN A 3 20.42 -26.59 -16.57
C ASN A 3 19.19 -26.41 -15.65
N THR A 4 18.70 -27.46 -14.99
CA THR A 4 17.54 -27.37 -14.11
C THR A 4 17.91 -26.97 -12.66
N GLN A 5 19.19 -27.04 -12.32
CA GLN A 5 19.70 -26.71 -10.99
C GLN A 5 20.02 -25.22 -10.76
N MET A 6 20.12 -24.44 -11.84
CA MET A 6 20.50 -23.02 -11.77
C MET A 6 19.34 -22.09 -11.38
N GLY A 7 18.11 -22.60 -11.32
CA GLY A 7 16.89 -21.86 -10.93
C GLY A 7 16.54 -21.89 -9.43
N MET A 8 17.24 -22.68 -8.62
CA MET A 8 16.95 -22.86 -7.18
C MET A 8 17.86 -21.94 -6.32
N LYS A 9 17.98 -20.65 -6.70
CA LYS A 9 18.65 -19.67 -5.85
C LYS A 9 17.90 -19.50 -4.54
N ALA A 10 18.50 -20.08 -3.50
CA ALA A 10 18.38 -19.76 -2.09
C ALA A 10 16.96 -19.36 -1.63
N ARG A 11 16.09 -20.36 -1.44
CA ARG A 11 14.92 -20.18 -0.57
C ARG A 11 15.43 -19.77 0.80
N ILE A 12 14.86 -18.70 1.31
CA ILE A 12 15.09 -18.31 2.69
C ILE A 12 14.23 -19.24 3.52
N ASP A 13 14.88 -20.15 4.27
CA ASP A 13 14.19 -21.00 5.23
C ASP A 13 13.70 -20.14 6.40
N VAL A 14 12.40 -19.87 6.42
CA VAL A 14 11.75 -19.06 7.45
C VAL A 14 10.88 -19.97 8.29
N LYS A 15 11.14 -20.02 9.60
CA LYS A 15 10.41 -20.85 10.56
C LYS A 15 8.88 -20.62 10.52
N HIS A 16 8.45 -19.39 10.24
CA HIS A 16 7.04 -19.01 10.14
C HIS A 16 6.80 -18.09 8.93
N PRO A 17 6.64 -18.64 7.71
CA PRO A 17 6.57 -17.83 6.49
C PRO A 17 5.34 -16.89 6.45
N TRP A 18 4.22 -17.29 7.02
CA TRP A 18 3.02 -16.44 7.10
C TRP A 18 3.23 -15.20 7.99
N LEU A 19 3.95 -15.34 9.11
CA LEU A 19 4.28 -14.20 9.96
C LEU A 19 5.26 -13.23 9.28
N ALA A 20 6.14 -13.75 8.45
CA ALA A 20 7.09 -12.91 7.71
C ALA A 20 6.42 -12.05 6.63
N ILE A 21 5.35 -12.54 6.00
CA ILE A 21 4.62 -11.80 4.96
C ILE A 21 3.49 -10.93 5.50
N LEU A 22 3.03 -11.18 6.72
CA LEU A 22 1.89 -10.50 7.34
C LEU A 22 2.01 -8.95 7.32
N PRO A 23 3.15 -8.32 7.67
CA PRO A 23 3.29 -6.87 7.61
C PRO A 23 3.07 -6.30 6.20
N LEU A 24 3.49 -7.05 5.16
CA LEU A 24 3.30 -6.66 3.77
C LEU A 24 1.85 -6.81 3.33
N MET A 25 1.17 -7.86 3.81
CA MET A 25 -0.27 -8.05 3.57
C MET A 25 -1.08 -6.91 4.19
N ILE A 26 -0.76 -6.55 5.45
CA ILE A 26 -1.40 -5.41 6.13
C ILE A 26 -1.09 -4.11 5.39
N GLY A 27 0.16 -3.84 5.04
CA GLY A 27 0.54 -2.63 4.32
C GLY A 27 -0.14 -2.52 2.94
N SER A 28 -0.23 -3.63 2.19
CA SER A 28 -0.94 -3.66 0.91
C SER A 28 -2.44 -3.46 1.08
N PHE A 29 -3.05 -4.10 2.08
CA PHE A 29 -4.46 -3.92 2.42
C PHE A 29 -4.76 -2.45 2.75
N VAL A 30 -3.98 -1.84 3.63
CA VAL A 30 -4.16 -0.45 4.04
C VAL A 30 -3.95 0.51 2.87
N GLY A 31 -2.99 0.24 1.97
CA GLY A 31 -2.79 1.01 0.75
C GLY A 31 -4.02 1.02 -0.15
N MET A 32 -4.60 -0.15 -0.44
CA MET A 32 -5.81 -0.28 -1.25
C MET A 32 -7.06 0.27 -0.54
N PHE A 33 -7.15 0.07 0.77
CA PHE A 33 -8.22 0.65 1.59
C PHE A 33 -8.16 2.18 1.59
N SER A 34 -6.96 2.77 1.70
CA SER A 34 -6.76 4.23 1.64
C SER A 34 -7.22 4.83 0.33
N GLU A 35 -7.04 4.13 -0.78
CA GLU A 35 -7.51 4.55 -2.10
C GLU A 35 -9.03 4.63 -2.15
N THR A 36 -9.71 3.56 -1.76
CA THR A 36 -11.18 3.50 -1.80
C THR A 36 -11.83 4.43 -0.79
N SER A 37 -11.22 4.60 0.38
CA SER A 37 -11.71 5.50 1.44
C SER A 37 -11.77 6.95 0.98
N LEU A 38 -10.80 7.40 0.21
CA LEU A 38 -10.76 8.76 -0.30
C LEU A 38 -11.94 9.05 -1.25
N ASN A 39 -12.35 8.08 -2.07
CA ASN A 39 -13.50 8.20 -2.96
C ASN A 39 -14.79 8.50 -2.18
N ILE A 40 -14.97 7.87 -1.04
CA ILE A 40 -16.15 8.07 -0.17
C ILE A 40 -16.06 9.42 0.56
N ALA A 41 -14.85 9.84 0.96
CA ALA A 41 -14.63 11.11 1.64
C ALA A 41 -14.65 12.34 0.71
N LEU A 42 -14.76 12.14 -0.61
CA LEU A 42 -14.71 13.17 -1.64
C LEU A 42 -15.56 14.41 -1.31
N PRO A 43 -16.87 14.30 -0.98
CA PRO A 43 -17.70 15.48 -0.73
C PRO A 43 -17.23 16.29 0.48
N GLN A 44 -16.80 15.61 1.55
CA GLN A 44 -16.31 16.26 2.77
C GLN A 44 -14.97 16.96 2.54
N LEU A 45 -14.04 16.29 1.82
CA LEU A 45 -12.73 16.83 1.49
C LEU A 45 -12.82 18.05 0.57
N MET A 46 -13.64 17.99 -0.48
CA MET A 46 -13.85 19.12 -1.38
C MET A 46 -14.39 20.33 -0.63
N LYS A 47 -15.36 20.14 0.26
CA LYS A 47 -15.92 21.20 1.08
C LYS A 47 -14.90 21.75 2.08
N ALA A 48 -14.14 20.87 2.75
CA ALA A 48 -13.18 21.27 3.78
C ALA A 48 -11.95 21.99 3.20
N LEU A 49 -11.47 21.57 2.04
CA LEU A 49 -10.30 22.13 1.38
C LEU A 49 -10.66 23.22 0.36
N GLN A 50 -11.95 23.51 0.15
CA GLN A 50 -12.49 24.49 -0.80
C GLN A 50 -11.94 24.30 -2.22
N VAL A 51 -11.87 23.05 -2.68
CA VAL A 51 -11.36 22.70 -4.01
C VAL A 51 -12.46 22.09 -4.89
N GLY A 52 -12.34 22.36 -6.19
CA GLY A 52 -13.22 21.77 -7.20
C GLY A 52 -12.87 20.28 -7.47
N GLN A 53 -13.76 19.60 -8.17
CA GLN A 53 -13.64 18.19 -8.49
C GLN A 53 -12.36 17.86 -9.29
N SER A 54 -11.97 18.72 -10.24
CA SER A 54 -10.75 18.52 -11.03
C SER A 54 -9.48 18.60 -10.18
N SER A 55 -9.42 19.52 -9.22
CA SER A 55 -8.28 19.61 -8.28
C SER A 55 -8.26 18.38 -7.36
N PHE A 56 -9.43 17.99 -6.85
CA PHE A 56 -9.53 16.81 -5.99
C PHE A 56 -9.03 15.54 -6.69
N GLN A 57 -9.28 15.40 -7.98
CA GLN A 57 -8.84 14.23 -8.75
C GLN A 57 -7.31 14.05 -8.72
N TRP A 58 -6.54 15.11 -8.52
CA TRP A 58 -5.10 15.01 -8.34
C TRP A 58 -4.67 14.21 -7.09
N LEU A 59 -5.52 14.11 -6.07
CA LEU A 59 -5.22 13.27 -4.91
C LEU A 59 -5.16 11.78 -5.27
N PHE A 60 -5.95 11.34 -6.27
CA PHE A 60 -5.89 9.99 -6.82
C PHE A 60 -4.80 9.87 -7.87
N THR A 61 -4.83 10.74 -8.87
CA THR A 61 -3.89 10.69 -9.99
C THR A 61 -2.46 10.82 -9.50
N GLY A 62 -2.18 11.74 -8.57
CA GLY A 62 -0.86 11.91 -7.98
C GLY A 62 -0.38 10.68 -7.21
N PHE A 63 -1.27 10.07 -6.41
CA PHE A 63 -0.98 8.83 -5.70
C PHE A 63 -0.69 7.68 -6.68
N MET A 64 -1.56 7.46 -7.67
CA MET A 64 -1.40 6.42 -8.69
C MET A 64 -0.16 6.63 -9.55
N LEU A 65 0.14 7.87 -9.92
CA LEU A 65 1.32 8.22 -10.72
C LEU A 65 2.61 7.86 -9.95
N VAL A 66 2.67 8.18 -8.66
CA VAL A 66 3.81 7.83 -7.82
C VAL A 66 3.94 6.31 -7.71
N ILE A 67 2.85 5.57 -7.47
CA ILE A 67 2.87 4.10 -7.48
C ILE A 67 3.41 3.59 -8.82
N GLY A 68 2.89 4.10 -9.95
CA GLY A 68 3.29 3.68 -11.29
C GLY A 68 4.78 3.89 -11.57
N ILE A 69 5.39 4.95 -11.03
CA ILE A 69 6.83 5.22 -11.14
C ILE A 69 7.62 4.30 -10.20
N ILE A 70 7.18 4.13 -8.96
CA ILE A 70 7.89 3.37 -7.94
C ILE A 70 7.82 1.85 -8.19
N LEU A 71 6.74 1.33 -8.78
CA LEU A 71 6.56 -0.09 -9.09
C LEU A 71 7.76 -0.70 -9.85
N PRO A 72 8.16 -0.18 -11.02
CA PRO A 72 9.34 -0.70 -11.72
C PRO A 72 10.65 -0.44 -10.97
N LEU A 73 10.76 0.69 -10.25
CA LEU A 73 11.95 1.03 -9.46
C LEU A 73 12.12 0.10 -8.25
N SER A 74 11.03 -0.43 -7.71
CA SER A 74 11.08 -1.35 -6.55
C SER A 74 11.93 -2.59 -6.85
N SER A 75 11.92 -3.08 -8.08
CA SER A 75 12.74 -4.22 -8.52
C SER A 75 14.25 -3.89 -8.51
N LEU A 76 14.62 -2.63 -8.76
CA LEU A 76 16.01 -2.15 -8.65
C LEU A 76 16.39 -1.98 -7.18
N PHE A 77 15.51 -1.46 -6.36
CA PHE A 77 15.76 -1.29 -4.92
C PHE A 77 16.02 -2.62 -4.22
N THR A 78 15.38 -3.72 -4.63
CA THR A 78 15.64 -5.06 -4.08
C THR A 78 17.05 -5.59 -4.40
N LYS A 79 17.72 -5.04 -5.41
CA LYS A 79 19.13 -5.38 -5.71
C LYS A 79 20.12 -4.63 -4.82
N TRP A 80 19.77 -3.43 -4.37
CA TRP A 80 20.68 -2.54 -3.63
C TRP A 80 20.43 -2.56 -2.12
N PHE A 81 19.20 -2.80 -1.71
CA PHE A 81 18.80 -2.76 -0.31
C PHE A 81 18.26 -4.11 0.16
N THR A 82 18.46 -4.39 1.42
CA THR A 82 17.86 -5.59 2.03
C THR A 82 16.35 -5.43 2.11
N THR A 83 15.64 -6.53 1.90
CA THR A 83 14.17 -6.62 1.99
C THR A 83 13.62 -5.97 3.25
N LYS A 84 14.26 -6.23 4.41
CA LYS A 84 13.85 -5.64 5.69
C LYS A 84 13.87 -4.12 5.68
N LYS A 85 14.94 -3.51 5.11
CA LYS A 85 15.04 -2.05 5.00
C LYS A 85 13.97 -1.47 4.09
N LEU A 86 13.67 -2.14 2.97
CA LEU A 86 12.62 -1.71 2.04
C LEU A 86 11.23 -1.78 2.66
N VAL A 87 10.91 -2.85 3.39
CA VAL A 87 9.64 -2.98 4.10
C VAL A 87 9.48 -1.86 5.13
N LEU A 88 10.51 -1.65 5.97
CA LEU A 88 10.47 -0.59 6.99
C LEU A 88 10.36 0.81 6.36
N PHE A 89 11.09 1.06 5.28
CA PHE A 89 11.01 2.32 4.56
C PHE A 89 9.63 2.53 3.93
N GLY A 90 9.07 1.51 3.29
CA GLY A 90 7.73 1.58 2.69
C GLY A 90 6.63 1.84 3.72
N LEU A 91 6.66 1.12 4.85
CA LEU A 91 5.71 1.34 5.95
C LEU A 91 5.90 2.73 6.58
N ALA A 92 7.14 3.15 6.84
CA ALA A 92 7.43 4.47 7.38
C ALA A 92 6.95 5.59 6.44
N ALA A 93 7.22 5.48 5.13
CA ALA A 93 6.75 6.44 4.14
C ALA A 93 5.22 6.52 4.13
N PHE A 94 4.53 5.37 4.18
CA PHE A 94 3.07 5.32 4.24
C PHE A 94 2.52 6.00 5.50
N ILE A 95 3.07 5.71 6.67
CA ILE A 95 2.67 6.31 7.96
C ILE A 95 2.94 7.83 7.96
N ILE A 96 4.11 8.26 7.52
CA ILE A 96 4.47 9.68 7.44
C ILE A 96 3.52 10.42 6.48
N GLY A 97 3.26 9.85 5.30
CA GLY A 97 2.32 10.40 4.33
C GLY A 97 0.90 10.49 4.89
N SER A 98 0.44 9.47 5.64
CA SER A 98 -0.85 9.47 6.33
C SER A 98 -0.95 10.62 7.34
N ARG A 99 0.07 10.80 8.17
CA ARG A 99 0.11 11.90 9.15
C ARG A 99 0.10 13.26 8.47
N ILE A 100 0.92 13.47 7.43
CA ILE A 100 0.95 14.72 6.67
C ILE A 100 -0.44 15.01 6.07
N SER A 101 -1.10 14.01 5.50
CA SER A 101 -2.45 14.17 4.94
C SER A 101 -3.50 14.43 6.03
N GLY A 102 -3.44 13.71 7.17
CA GLY A 102 -4.39 13.86 8.28
C GLY A 102 -4.29 15.25 8.97
N PHE A 103 -3.08 15.79 9.11
CA PHE A 103 -2.85 17.16 9.61
C PHE A 103 -2.95 18.22 8.51
N GLY A 104 -3.27 17.85 7.27
CA GLY A 104 -3.35 18.77 6.14
C GLY A 104 -4.32 19.93 6.38
N ILE A 105 -3.81 21.15 6.30
CA ILE A 105 -4.58 22.39 6.44
C ILE A 105 -5.00 22.94 5.07
N ASN A 106 -4.34 22.50 4.01
CA ASN A 106 -4.62 22.91 2.64
C ASN A 106 -4.48 21.71 1.68
N PHE A 107 -4.98 21.89 0.46
CA PHE A 107 -4.95 20.86 -0.58
C PHE A 107 -3.52 20.37 -0.90
N SER A 108 -2.57 21.28 -1.03
CA SER A 108 -1.19 20.92 -1.39
C SER A 108 -0.52 20.01 -0.35
N MET A 109 -0.80 20.25 0.94
CA MET A 109 -0.27 19.43 2.02
C MET A 109 -0.88 18.00 2.01
N VAL A 110 -2.18 17.91 1.77
CA VAL A 110 -2.84 16.60 1.62
C VAL A 110 -2.31 15.86 0.39
N LEU A 111 -2.12 16.56 -0.74
CA LEU A 111 -1.56 15.99 -1.96
C LEU A 111 -0.13 15.47 -1.75
N MET A 112 0.74 16.24 -1.10
CA MET A 112 2.09 15.81 -0.77
C MET A 112 2.08 14.56 0.10
N GLY A 113 1.23 14.52 1.13
CA GLY A 113 1.08 13.34 1.97
C GLY A 113 0.63 12.12 1.17
N ARG A 114 -0.31 12.28 0.23
CA ARG A 114 -0.75 11.22 -0.70
C ARG A 114 0.38 10.72 -1.61
N MET A 115 1.20 11.62 -2.14
CA MET A 115 2.37 11.23 -2.94
C MET A 115 3.36 10.39 -2.12
N ILE A 116 3.63 10.79 -0.87
CA ILE A 116 4.50 10.04 0.04
C ILE A 116 3.90 8.68 0.38
N GLN A 117 2.58 8.58 0.61
CA GLN A 117 1.88 7.29 0.76
C GLN A 117 2.05 6.41 -0.48
N GLY A 118 1.98 7.01 -1.68
CA GLY A 118 2.19 6.32 -2.95
C GLY A 118 3.57 5.66 -3.06
N ILE A 119 4.63 6.31 -2.54
CA ILE A 119 5.98 5.71 -2.46
C ILE A 119 5.93 4.44 -1.60
N GLY A 120 5.32 4.51 -0.42
CA GLY A 120 5.18 3.37 0.49
C GLY A 120 4.45 2.20 -0.16
N THR A 121 3.27 2.45 -0.72
CA THR A 121 2.45 1.44 -1.40
C THR A 121 3.16 0.85 -2.61
N GLY A 122 3.81 1.68 -3.44
CA GLY A 122 4.54 1.27 -4.63
C GLY A 122 5.73 0.35 -4.33
N ILE A 123 6.32 0.43 -3.13
CA ILE A 123 7.37 -0.48 -2.67
C ILE A 123 6.77 -1.75 -2.07
N ILE A 124 5.79 -1.64 -1.19
CA ILE A 124 5.25 -2.76 -0.42
C ILE A 124 4.52 -3.75 -1.34
N PHE A 125 3.75 -3.26 -2.29
CA PHE A 125 2.88 -4.07 -3.14
C PHE A 125 3.66 -5.13 -3.96
N PRO A 126 4.66 -4.79 -4.78
CA PRO A 126 5.43 -5.78 -5.52
C PRO A 126 6.34 -6.62 -4.60
N LEU A 127 6.80 -6.03 -3.50
CA LEU A 127 7.66 -6.71 -2.55
C LEU A 127 6.93 -7.87 -1.86
N MET A 128 5.63 -7.73 -1.61
CA MET A 128 4.78 -8.78 -1.05
C MET A 128 4.79 -10.04 -1.93
N PHE A 129 4.58 -9.91 -3.24
CA PHE A 129 4.63 -11.03 -4.17
C PHE A 129 6.04 -11.62 -4.32
N THR A 130 7.05 -10.75 -4.37
CA THR A 130 8.46 -11.19 -4.48
C THR A 130 8.87 -12.02 -3.26
N ILE A 131 8.53 -11.58 -2.06
CA ILE A 131 8.85 -12.31 -0.83
C ILE A 131 8.04 -13.62 -0.77
N ALA A 132 6.78 -13.62 -1.17
CA ALA A 132 5.99 -14.83 -1.24
C ALA A 132 6.69 -15.92 -2.11
N MET A 133 7.22 -15.54 -3.25
CA MET A 133 7.94 -16.47 -4.13
C MET A 133 9.26 -16.98 -3.53
N LEU A 134 9.90 -16.20 -2.64
CA LEU A 134 11.17 -16.57 -2.02
C LEU A 134 11.00 -17.49 -0.79
N ILE A 135 9.92 -17.35 -0.04
CA ILE A 135 9.73 -18.06 1.23
C ILE A 135 8.77 -19.25 1.14
N PHE A 136 7.87 -19.28 0.14
CA PHE A 136 6.94 -20.41 -0.02
C PHE A 136 7.40 -21.40 -1.10
N PRO A 137 7.14 -22.71 -0.91
CA PRO A 137 7.47 -23.71 -1.90
C PRO A 137 6.58 -23.60 -3.15
N PRO A 138 7.08 -23.98 -4.36
CA PRO A 138 6.36 -23.83 -5.62
C PRO A 138 4.97 -24.44 -5.64
N ASN A 139 4.80 -25.60 -4.99
CA ASN A 139 3.53 -26.29 -4.89
C ASN A 139 2.46 -25.55 -4.07
N LYS A 140 2.86 -24.58 -3.24
CA LYS A 140 1.96 -23.73 -2.44
C LYS A 140 1.76 -22.33 -2.99
N LEU A 141 2.53 -21.92 -4.00
CA LEU A 141 2.47 -20.54 -4.55
C LEU A 141 1.10 -20.17 -5.10
N GLY A 142 0.37 -21.13 -5.70
CA GLY A 142 -1.00 -20.89 -6.16
C GLY A 142 -1.93 -20.48 -5.01
N THR A 143 -1.92 -21.25 -3.92
CA THR A 143 -2.71 -20.95 -2.71
C THR A 143 -2.27 -19.64 -2.06
N VAL A 144 -0.96 -19.41 -1.95
CA VAL A 144 -0.42 -18.18 -1.36
C VAL A 144 -0.85 -16.96 -2.18
N ASN A 145 -0.65 -16.98 -3.49
CA ASN A 145 -1.06 -15.87 -4.36
C ASN A 145 -2.58 -15.65 -4.32
N GLY A 146 -3.37 -16.72 -4.20
CA GLY A 146 -4.81 -16.62 -4.00
C GLY A 146 -5.17 -15.87 -2.70
N VAL A 147 -4.50 -16.19 -1.59
CA VAL A 147 -4.70 -15.48 -0.30
C VAL A 147 -4.26 -14.02 -0.41
N LEU A 148 -3.11 -13.73 -1.05
CA LEU A 148 -2.66 -12.35 -1.25
C LEU A 148 -3.64 -11.55 -2.11
N ALA A 149 -4.16 -12.15 -3.17
CA ALA A 149 -5.18 -11.51 -4.01
C ALA A 149 -6.48 -11.25 -3.24
N LEU A 150 -6.92 -12.19 -2.40
CA LEU A 150 -8.09 -12.00 -1.55
C LEU A 150 -7.91 -10.81 -0.59
N VAL A 151 -6.74 -10.68 0.06
CA VAL A 151 -6.45 -9.56 0.96
C VAL A 151 -6.56 -8.22 0.22
N ILE A 152 -5.99 -8.15 -0.99
CA ILE A 152 -6.02 -6.93 -1.82
C ILE A 152 -7.45 -6.59 -2.25
N MET A 153 -8.22 -7.59 -2.71
CA MET A 153 -9.58 -7.37 -3.20
C MET A 153 -10.58 -7.11 -2.07
N PHE A 154 -10.30 -7.61 -0.87
CA PHE A 154 -11.16 -7.41 0.29
C PHE A 154 -11.11 -5.94 0.79
N ALA A 155 -9.99 -5.26 0.62
CA ALA A 155 -9.84 -3.86 1.02
C ALA A 155 -10.83 -2.92 0.30
N PRO A 156 -10.97 -2.92 -1.04
CA PRO A 156 -11.99 -2.15 -1.74
C PRO A 156 -13.43 -2.59 -1.40
N ALA A 157 -13.64 -3.88 -1.11
CA ALA A 157 -14.97 -4.39 -0.81
C ALA A 157 -15.53 -3.85 0.51
N ILE A 158 -14.70 -3.78 1.55
CA ILE A 158 -15.10 -3.27 2.87
C ILE A 158 -14.83 -1.77 3.04
N GLY A 159 -14.00 -1.21 2.17
CA GLY A 159 -13.59 0.20 2.21
C GLY A 159 -14.75 1.18 2.34
N PRO A 160 -15.78 1.13 1.47
CA PRO A 160 -16.91 2.03 1.55
C PRO A 160 -17.66 1.96 2.88
N THR A 161 -17.91 0.76 3.39
CA THR A 161 -18.63 0.56 4.65
C THR A 161 -17.87 1.13 5.84
N LEU A 162 -16.59 0.76 5.99
CA LEU A 162 -15.76 1.25 7.10
C LEU A 162 -15.57 2.78 7.02
N THR A 163 -15.30 3.29 5.83
CA THR A 163 -15.13 4.73 5.65
C THR A 163 -16.43 5.49 5.92
N GLY A 164 -17.58 4.96 5.49
CA GLY A 164 -18.88 5.53 5.81
C GLY A 164 -19.12 5.60 7.32
N LEU A 165 -18.76 4.56 8.07
CA LEU A 165 -18.84 4.55 9.53
C LEU A 165 -17.92 5.58 10.18
N ILE A 166 -16.66 5.68 9.71
CA ILE A 166 -15.71 6.69 10.21
C ILE A 166 -16.26 8.10 9.99
N LEU A 167 -16.80 8.37 8.80
CA LEU A 167 -17.34 9.69 8.45
C LEU A 167 -18.67 10.02 9.14
N ALA A 168 -19.42 9.00 9.60
CA ALA A 168 -20.65 9.19 10.34
C ALA A 168 -20.42 9.72 11.77
N VAL A 169 -19.29 9.37 12.38
CA VAL A 169 -18.97 9.73 13.78
C VAL A 169 -17.78 10.70 13.89
N GLY A 170 -17.01 10.88 12.81
CA GLY A 170 -15.79 11.66 12.79
C GLY A 170 -15.65 12.53 11.55
N SER A 171 -14.41 12.85 11.21
CA SER A 171 -14.06 13.70 10.08
C SER A 171 -13.23 12.94 9.03
N TRP A 172 -13.07 13.53 7.86
CA TRP A 172 -12.20 13.00 6.81
C TRP A 172 -10.73 12.80 7.27
N ARG A 173 -10.29 13.54 8.29
CA ARG A 173 -8.95 13.40 8.87
C ARG A 173 -8.79 12.07 9.58
N ASP A 174 -9.84 11.57 10.20
CA ASP A 174 -9.82 10.31 10.96
C ASP A 174 -9.57 9.11 10.05
N ILE A 175 -9.91 9.22 8.76
CA ILE A 175 -9.55 8.22 7.76
C ILE A 175 -8.02 8.06 7.69
N PHE A 176 -7.28 9.16 7.60
CA PHE A 176 -5.81 9.10 7.54
C PHE A 176 -5.17 8.63 8.85
N PHE A 177 -5.75 8.97 9.99
CA PHE A 177 -5.26 8.49 11.29
C PHE A 177 -5.55 7.01 11.52
N THR A 178 -6.59 6.45 10.91
CA THR A 178 -6.86 5.01 10.95
C THR A 178 -5.76 4.18 10.27
N PHE A 179 -4.93 4.81 9.41
CA PHE A 179 -3.82 4.16 8.71
C PHE A 179 -2.47 4.21 9.46
N VAL A 180 -2.42 4.82 10.63
CA VAL A 180 -1.21 5.01 11.44
C VAL A 180 -1.13 4.01 12.57
#